data_1dbca5b95dce632858723ce2de024c9d
#
_entry.id   1dbca5b95dce632858723ce2de024c9d
#
_cell.length_a   1.000
_cell.length_b   1.000
_cell.length_c   1.000
_cell.angle_alpha   90.00
_cell.angle_beta   90.00
_cell.angle_gamma   90.00
#
_symmetry.space_group_name_H-M   'P 1'
#
loop_
_entity.id
_entity.type
_entity.pdbx_description
1 polymer ?
#
loop_
_entity_poly.entity_id
_entity_poly.type
_entity_poly.pdbx_seq_one_letter_code
_entity_poly.pdbx_strand_id
1 'polypeptide(L)'
;MATPTRRRLGRALGFALVATAALAAVAHAAGLGGPPTIEIDIRYSHFTPSAVQVPVGVPVTFVIRNDDPIDHEWIVGDEAVQQFHRTSADPLHVGDPTAVSVPALTSVTTTVTFTTAGHEAYICHLPGHEAYGMVGWVTINP
;
A
#
# COMPACT_ATOMS: atom_id res chain seq x y z
N MET A 1 24.11 29.79 63.27
CA MET A 1 23.09 30.20 62.31
C MET A 1 23.43 29.52 60.99
N ALA A 2 22.70 28.46 60.67
CA ALA A 2 22.90 27.67 59.44
C ALA A 2 21.66 27.82 58.56
N THR A 3 21.86 28.33 57.34
CA THR A 3 20.84 28.55 56.31
C THR A 3 20.58 27.27 55.53
N PRO A 4 19.35 26.83 55.30
CA PRO A 4 19.08 25.62 54.51
C PRO A 4 19.02 25.93 53.01
N THR A 5 19.83 25.21 52.26
CA THR A 5 19.88 25.22 50.79
C THR A 5 18.64 24.49 50.21
N ARG A 6 17.79 25.22 49.53
CA ARG A 6 16.64 24.64 48.78
C ARG A 6 17.12 23.92 47.51
N ARG A 7 17.00 22.58 47.45
CA ARG A 7 17.13 21.79 46.23
C ARG A 7 15.88 22.00 45.37
N ARG A 8 16.06 22.55 44.17
CA ARG A 8 15.02 22.59 43.12
C ARG A 8 15.01 21.24 42.43
N LEU A 9 13.89 20.48 42.57
CA LEU A 9 13.61 19.33 41.74
C LEU A 9 13.22 19.81 40.35
N GLY A 10 14.06 19.56 39.36
CA GLY A 10 13.74 19.71 37.97
C GLY A 10 12.82 18.55 37.53
N ARG A 11 11.57 18.89 37.18
CA ARG A 11 10.68 17.97 36.51
C ARG A 11 11.10 17.88 35.05
N ALA A 12 11.75 16.79 34.66
CA ALA A 12 11.94 16.43 33.26
C ALA A 12 10.58 15.98 32.68
N LEU A 13 9.96 16.81 31.84
CA LEU A 13 8.86 16.35 31.00
C LEU A 13 9.46 15.51 29.86
N GLY A 14 9.32 14.19 29.97
CA GLY A 14 9.56 13.30 28.84
C GLY A 14 8.42 13.42 27.84
N PHE A 15 8.70 13.98 26.67
CA PHE A 15 7.82 13.91 25.52
C PHE A 15 7.90 12.50 24.94
N ALA A 16 6.91 11.68 25.22
CA ALA A 16 6.71 10.43 24.51
C ALA A 16 6.14 10.78 23.13
N LEU A 17 6.94 10.61 22.06
CA LEU A 17 6.46 10.63 20.70
C LEU A 17 5.63 9.35 20.48
N VAL A 18 4.33 9.46 20.50
CA VAL A 18 3.43 8.40 20.03
C VAL A 18 3.38 8.50 18.52
N ALA A 19 4.13 7.63 17.83
CA ALA A 19 3.99 7.41 16.40
C ALA A 19 2.65 6.70 16.17
N THR A 20 1.61 7.45 15.82
CA THR A 20 0.35 6.88 15.36
C THR A 20 0.54 6.39 13.93
N ALA A 21 0.77 5.08 13.76
CA ALA A 21 0.59 4.44 12.47
C ALA A 21 -0.90 4.55 12.10
N ALA A 22 -1.22 5.34 11.10
CA ALA A 22 -2.58 5.41 10.56
C ALA A 22 -2.88 4.07 9.84
N LEU A 23 -3.51 3.13 10.55
CA LEU A 23 -4.15 1.97 9.93
C LEU A 23 -5.38 2.49 9.19
N ALA A 24 -5.36 2.47 7.87
CA ALA A 24 -6.56 2.64 7.08
C ALA A 24 -7.43 1.37 7.24
N ALA A 25 -8.33 1.39 8.21
CA ALA A 25 -9.34 0.35 8.36
C ALA A 25 -10.48 0.63 7.36
N VAL A 26 -10.68 -0.26 6.40
CA VAL A 26 -11.87 -0.22 5.54
C VAL A 26 -13.08 -0.65 6.38
N ALA A 27 -13.92 0.31 6.76
CA ALA A 27 -15.15 0.03 7.47
C ALA A 27 -16.17 -0.60 6.49
N HIS A 28 -16.53 -1.86 6.73
CA HIS A 28 -17.64 -2.52 6.04
C HIS A 28 -18.95 -1.97 6.55
N ALA A 29 -19.60 -1.10 5.77
CA ALA A 29 -21.02 -0.84 5.91
C ALA A 29 -21.77 -1.96 5.18
N ALA A 30 -22.39 -2.85 5.92
CA ALA A 30 -23.22 -3.90 5.36
C ALA A 30 -24.43 -3.28 4.64
N GLY A 31 -24.52 -3.46 3.31
CA GLY A 31 -25.80 -3.68 2.68
C GLY A 31 -26.32 -2.73 1.60
N LEU A 32 -25.66 -1.64 1.15
CA LEU A 32 -26.15 -0.85 0.00
C LEU A 32 -25.05 -0.14 -0.82
N GLY A 33 -23.78 -0.45 -0.57
CA GLY A 33 -22.66 0.10 -1.31
C GLY A 33 -22.04 -0.93 -2.26
N GLY A 34 -21.49 -0.48 -3.38
CA GLY A 34 -20.66 -1.29 -4.27
C GLY A 34 -19.43 -1.89 -3.55
N PRO A 35 -18.57 -2.61 -4.26
CA PRO A 35 -17.34 -3.16 -3.70
C PRO A 35 -16.54 -2.09 -2.94
N PRO A 36 -15.91 -2.43 -1.79
CA PRO A 36 -15.02 -1.51 -1.09
C PRO A 36 -13.95 -1.00 -2.05
N THR A 37 -13.66 0.31 -1.98
CA THR A 37 -12.69 0.96 -2.86
C THR A 37 -11.46 1.36 -2.06
N ILE A 38 -10.28 1.06 -2.61
CA ILE A 38 -8.98 1.45 -2.09
C ILE A 38 -8.30 2.32 -3.13
N GLU A 39 -7.88 3.52 -2.74
CA GLU A 39 -7.09 4.40 -3.57
C GLU A 39 -5.61 4.18 -3.28
N ILE A 40 -4.80 4.08 -4.34
CA ILE A 40 -3.34 3.98 -4.27
C ILE A 40 -2.77 5.07 -5.18
N ASP A 41 -2.09 6.03 -4.58
CA ASP A 41 -1.36 7.06 -5.32
C ASP A 41 0.06 6.58 -5.62
N ILE A 42 0.52 6.86 -6.83
CA ILE A 42 1.91 6.69 -7.25
C ILE A 42 2.53 8.08 -7.37
N ARG A 43 3.57 8.34 -6.59
CA ARG A 43 4.32 9.57 -6.65
C ARG A 43 5.78 9.35 -6.30
N TYR A 44 6.69 9.91 -7.10
CA TYR A 44 8.13 9.72 -6.96
C TYR A 44 8.53 8.23 -6.98
N SER A 45 7.87 7.44 -7.84
CA SER A 45 8.04 5.99 -7.95
C SER A 45 7.81 5.24 -6.63
N HIS A 46 6.81 5.67 -5.84
CA HIS A 46 6.38 5.00 -4.62
C HIS A 46 4.86 4.89 -4.58
N PHE A 47 4.36 3.82 -3.95
CA PHE A 47 2.95 3.62 -3.67
C PHE A 47 2.54 4.24 -2.32
N THR A 48 1.40 4.91 -2.29
CA THR A 48 0.81 5.45 -1.06
C THR A 48 -0.69 5.16 -1.02
N PRO A 49 -1.21 4.41 -0.04
CA PRO A 49 -0.46 3.72 1.01
C PRO A 49 0.43 2.59 0.45
N SER A 50 1.50 2.23 1.17
CA SER A 50 2.34 1.07 0.88
C SER A 50 1.90 -0.20 1.61
N ALA A 51 0.79 -0.16 2.36
CA ALA A 51 0.17 -1.30 3.00
C ALA A 51 -1.34 -1.11 3.09
N VAL A 52 -2.08 -2.14 2.67
CA VAL A 52 -3.54 -2.14 2.68
C VAL A 52 -4.06 -3.45 3.29
N GLN A 53 -5.33 -3.45 3.72
CA GLN A 53 -5.99 -4.64 4.24
C GLN A 53 -7.29 -4.88 3.48
N VAL A 54 -7.54 -6.13 3.13
CA VAL A 54 -8.72 -6.56 2.39
C VAL A 54 -9.32 -7.83 3.01
N PRO A 55 -10.62 -8.07 2.91
CA PRO A 55 -11.23 -9.33 3.32
C PRO A 55 -11.06 -10.38 2.23
N VAL A 56 -10.88 -11.65 2.62
CA VAL A 56 -10.91 -12.78 1.70
C VAL A 56 -12.30 -12.94 1.07
N GLY A 57 -12.35 -13.29 -0.21
CA GLY A 57 -13.59 -13.62 -0.93
C GLY A 57 -14.47 -12.42 -1.29
N VAL A 58 -14.08 -11.20 -0.94
CA VAL A 58 -14.85 -9.98 -1.26
C VAL A 58 -14.17 -9.26 -2.42
N PRO A 59 -14.91 -8.92 -3.50
CA PRO A 59 -14.38 -8.04 -4.54
C PRO A 59 -13.97 -6.68 -3.96
N VAL A 60 -12.76 -6.22 -4.27
CA VAL A 60 -12.23 -4.92 -3.86
C VAL A 60 -11.83 -4.14 -5.11
N THR A 61 -12.30 -2.92 -5.22
CA THR A 61 -11.93 -2.01 -6.31
C THR A 61 -10.70 -1.21 -5.91
N PHE A 62 -9.65 -1.29 -6.71
CA PHE A 62 -8.45 -0.47 -6.58
C PHE A 62 -8.49 0.64 -7.63
N VAL A 63 -8.30 1.87 -7.18
CA VAL A 63 -8.09 3.04 -8.03
C VAL A 63 -6.63 3.44 -7.88
N ILE A 64 -5.83 3.16 -8.90
CA ILE A 64 -4.39 3.44 -8.90
C ILE A 64 -4.18 4.74 -9.70
N ARG A 65 -3.73 5.79 -9.03
CA ARG A 65 -3.49 7.10 -9.62
C ARG A 65 -1.99 7.35 -9.75
N ASN A 66 -1.54 7.56 -10.97
CA ASN A 66 -0.16 7.89 -11.26
C ASN A 66 0.00 9.41 -11.42
N ASP A 67 0.62 10.06 -10.44
CA ASP A 67 0.97 11.49 -10.47
C ASP A 67 2.39 11.74 -11.02
N ASP A 68 3.11 10.69 -11.43
CA ASP A 68 4.44 10.82 -12.02
C ASP A 68 4.35 11.03 -13.55
N PRO A 69 5.34 11.71 -14.16
CA PRO A 69 5.40 11.91 -15.62
C PRO A 69 5.98 10.71 -16.38
N ILE A 70 6.03 9.54 -15.76
CA ILE A 70 6.51 8.28 -16.32
C ILE A 70 5.48 7.17 -16.04
N ASP A 71 5.52 6.13 -16.86
CA ASP A 71 4.66 4.97 -16.71
C ASP A 71 5.08 4.13 -15.51
N HIS A 72 4.10 3.46 -14.90
CA HIS A 72 4.27 2.50 -13.83
C HIS A 72 3.43 1.25 -14.07
N GLU A 73 3.62 0.25 -13.21
CA GLU A 73 2.80 -0.96 -13.13
C GLU A 73 2.35 -1.17 -11.69
N TRP A 74 1.18 -1.77 -11.53
CA TRP A 74 0.70 -2.28 -10.26
C TRP A 74 0.40 -3.76 -10.45
N ILE A 75 1.26 -4.62 -9.93
CA ILE A 75 1.20 -6.06 -10.07
C ILE A 75 1.10 -6.65 -8.67
N VAL A 76 -0.08 -7.20 -8.33
CA VAL A 76 -0.34 -7.79 -7.01
C VAL A 76 -0.39 -9.31 -7.11
N GLY A 77 0.25 -9.98 -6.15
CA GLY A 77 0.25 -11.43 -6.05
C GLY A 77 1.30 -11.97 -5.09
N ASP A 78 1.34 -13.29 -5.02
CA ASP A 78 2.34 -14.02 -4.24
C ASP A 78 3.75 -13.97 -4.90
N GLU A 79 4.72 -14.57 -4.23
CA GLU A 79 6.11 -14.57 -4.75
C GLU A 79 6.24 -15.25 -6.12
N ALA A 80 5.38 -16.22 -6.46
CA ALA A 80 5.43 -16.85 -7.78
C ALA A 80 5.01 -15.89 -8.89
N VAL A 81 3.97 -15.07 -8.64
CA VAL A 81 3.54 -13.99 -9.53
C VAL A 81 4.65 -12.94 -9.67
N GLN A 82 5.21 -12.49 -8.57
CA GLN A 82 6.28 -11.48 -8.59
C GLN A 82 7.52 -11.98 -9.34
N GLN A 83 7.92 -13.23 -9.11
CA GLN A 83 9.06 -13.85 -9.81
C GLN A 83 8.80 -13.99 -11.32
N PHE A 84 7.57 -14.33 -11.73
CA PHE A 84 7.20 -14.38 -13.14
C PHE A 84 7.40 -13.00 -13.79
N HIS A 85 6.91 -11.93 -13.19
CA HIS A 85 7.02 -10.57 -13.75
C HIS A 85 8.46 -10.02 -13.75
N ARG A 86 9.29 -10.40 -12.78
CA ARG A 86 10.73 -10.03 -12.78
C ARG A 86 11.50 -10.62 -13.95
N THR A 87 11.04 -11.76 -14.48
CA THR A 87 11.79 -12.53 -15.50
C THR A 87 11.09 -12.58 -16.86
N SER A 88 9.83 -12.21 -16.92
CA SER A 88 9.04 -12.19 -18.14
C SER A 88 9.36 -10.96 -18.98
N ALA A 89 9.40 -11.16 -20.30
CA ALA A 89 9.48 -10.06 -21.26
C ALA A 89 8.10 -9.61 -21.75
N ASP A 90 7.00 -10.10 -21.15
CA ASP A 90 5.64 -9.78 -21.57
C ASP A 90 5.15 -8.52 -20.84
N PRO A 91 5.13 -7.36 -21.51
CA PRO A 91 4.64 -6.11 -20.92
C PRO A 91 3.12 -5.95 -21.01
N LEU A 92 2.39 -6.91 -21.60
CA LEU A 92 0.97 -6.77 -21.89
C LEU A 92 0.12 -7.49 -20.86
N HIS A 93 -0.32 -6.75 -19.87
CA HIS A 93 -1.26 -7.22 -18.84
C HIS A 93 -2.72 -7.06 -19.26
N VAL A 94 -3.03 -7.36 -20.53
CA VAL A 94 -4.38 -7.15 -21.07
C VAL A 94 -5.38 -8.10 -20.43
N GLY A 95 -6.30 -7.55 -19.65
CA GLY A 95 -7.40 -8.29 -19.04
C GLY A 95 -7.06 -9.00 -17.72
N ASP A 96 -5.85 -8.86 -17.19
CA ASP A 96 -5.49 -9.36 -15.86
C ASP A 96 -5.80 -8.28 -14.80
N PRO A 97 -6.78 -8.52 -13.89
CA PRO A 97 -7.13 -7.55 -12.87
C PRO A 97 -6.03 -7.37 -11.80
N THR A 98 -5.09 -8.31 -11.70
CA THR A 98 -3.99 -8.29 -10.74
C THR A 98 -2.69 -7.70 -11.30
N ALA A 99 -2.65 -7.44 -12.61
CA ALA A 99 -1.48 -6.87 -13.29
C ALA A 99 -1.92 -5.77 -14.26
N VAL A 100 -1.76 -4.52 -13.85
CA VAL A 100 -2.21 -3.37 -14.64
C VAL A 100 -1.07 -2.38 -14.90
N SER A 101 -0.99 -1.93 -16.16
CA SER A 101 -0.14 -0.78 -16.52
C SER A 101 -0.84 0.52 -16.15
N VAL A 102 -0.11 1.46 -15.58
CA VAL A 102 -0.62 2.76 -15.13
C VAL A 102 0.17 3.86 -15.85
N PRO A 103 -0.31 4.33 -17.01
CA PRO A 103 0.39 5.35 -17.79
C PRO A 103 0.64 6.64 -17.01
N ALA A 104 1.64 7.39 -17.42
CA ALA A 104 2.01 8.67 -16.84
C ALA A 104 0.80 9.61 -16.70
N LEU A 105 0.64 10.22 -15.53
CA LEU A 105 -0.38 11.23 -15.23
C LEU A 105 -1.83 10.75 -15.46
N THR A 106 -2.08 9.44 -15.31
CA THR A 106 -3.41 8.82 -15.46
C THR A 106 -3.85 8.08 -14.22
N SER A 107 -5.10 7.62 -14.24
CA SER A 107 -5.64 6.70 -13.24
C SER A 107 -6.19 5.46 -13.92
N VAL A 108 -5.96 4.31 -13.29
CA VAL A 108 -6.50 3.01 -13.72
C VAL A 108 -7.34 2.43 -12.59
N THR A 109 -8.44 1.78 -12.94
CA THR A 109 -9.30 1.10 -11.97
C THR A 109 -9.35 -0.39 -12.31
N THR A 110 -9.16 -1.21 -11.28
CA THR A 110 -9.29 -2.67 -11.38
C THR A 110 -10.03 -3.22 -10.17
N THR A 111 -10.63 -4.40 -10.30
CA THR A 111 -11.33 -5.08 -9.20
C THR A 111 -10.73 -6.46 -9.01
N VAL A 112 -10.24 -6.74 -7.81
CA VAL A 112 -9.59 -7.99 -7.44
C VAL A 112 -10.39 -8.69 -6.33
N THR A 113 -10.51 -10.02 -6.41
CA THR A 113 -11.04 -10.86 -5.34
C THR A 113 -9.95 -11.80 -4.87
N PHE A 114 -9.44 -11.59 -3.66
CA PHE A 114 -8.44 -12.47 -3.05
C PHE A 114 -9.13 -13.69 -2.46
N THR A 115 -8.74 -14.89 -2.87
CA THR A 115 -9.42 -16.15 -2.49
C THR A 115 -8.80 -16.85 -1.30
N THR A 116 -7.61 -16.44 -0.88
CA THR A 116 -6.85 -17.07 0.21
C THR A 116 -6.36 -16.00 1.18
N ALA A 117 -6.58 -16.20 2.48
CA ALA A 117 -6.05 -15.31 3.51
C ALA A 117 -4.51 -15.39 3.55
N GLY A 118 -3.85 -14.25 3.80
CA GLY A 118 -2.40 -14.19 3.83
C GLY A 118 -1.84 -12.80 3.53
N HIS A 119 -0.66 -12.78 2.95
CA HIS A 119 0.02 -11.56 2.53
C HIS A 119 0.49 -11.69 1.08
N GLU A 120 0.24 -10.67 0.30
CA GLU A 120 0.71 -10.55 -1.07
C GLU A 120 1.40 -9.19 -1.26
N ALA A 121 2.37 -9.14 -2.16
CA ALA A 121 3.00 -7.87 -2.53
C ALA A 121 2.28 -7.24 -3.72
N TYR A 122 2.32 -5.90 -3.83
CA TYR A 122 2.13 -5.20 -5.09
C TYR A 122 3.40 -4.43 -5.45
N ILE A 123 3.90 -4.66 -6.66
CA ILE A 123 5.22 -4.23 -7.10
C ILE A 123 5.13 -3.63 -8.51
N CYS A 124 5.97 -2.65 -8.79
CA CYS A 124 6.24 -2.18 -10.15
C CYS A 124 7.53 -2.86 -10.65
N HIS A 125 7.44 -3.65 -11.73
CA HIS A 125 8.57 -4.37 -12.31
C HIS A 125 9.24 -3.64 -13.47
N LEU A 126 8.86 -2.40 -13.78
CA LEU A 126 9.61 -1.59 -14.72
C LEU A 126 11.08 -1.46 -14.26
N PRO A 127 12.04 -1.39 -15.19
CA PRO A 127 13.46 -1.46 -14.87
C PRO A 127 13.88 -0.49 -13.75
N GLY A 128 14.38 -1.04 -12.64
CA GLY A 128 14.89 -0.30 -11.50
C GLY A 128 13.83 0.09 -10.44
N HIS A 129 12.53 0.09 -10.75
CA HIS A 129 11.49 0.62 -9.84
C HIS A 129 11.37 -0.20 -8.54
N GLU A 130 11.38 -1.53 -8.62
CA GLU A 130 11.40 -2.40 -7.44
C GLU A 130 12.63 -2.12 -6.57
N ALA A 131 13.81 -1.97 -7.18
CA ALA A 131 15.06 -1.69 -6.48
C ALA A 131 15.08 -0.32 -5.78
N TYR A 132 14.30 0.65 -6.30
CA TYR A 132 14.07 1.95 -5.64
C TYR A 132 13.03 1.89 -4.51
N GLY A 133 12.42 0.72 -4.28
CA GLY A 133 11.45 0.53 -3.20
C GLY A 133 10.00 0.75 -3.63
N MET A 134 9.68 0.66 -4.94
CA MET A 134 8.30 0.71 -5.43
C MET A 134 7.58 -0.61 -5.15
N VAL A 135 7.34 -0.86 -3.88
CA VAL A 135 6.77 -2.08 -3.29
C VAL A 135 5.73 -1.71 -2.24
N GLY A 136 4.64 -2.44 -2.22
CA GLY A 136 3.63 -2.37 -1.17
C GLY A 136 3.07 -3.76 -0.85
N TRP A 137 2.17 -3.83 0.13
CA TRP A 137 1.66 -5.08 0.70
C TRP A 137 0.15 -5.06 0.86
N VAL A 138 -0.47 -6.18 0.54
CA VAL A 138 -1.87 -6.48 0.86
C VAL A 138 -1.91 -7.52 1.97
N THR A 139 -2.58 -7.20 3.08
CA THR A 139 -2.95 -8.19 4.10
C THR A 139 -4.37 -8.65 3.81
N ILE A 140 -4.55 -9.94 3.56
CA ILE A 140 -5.83 -10.56 3.23
C ILE A 140 -6.36 -11.24 4.50
N ASN A 141 -7.37 -10.63 5.09
CA ASN A 141 -7.97 -11.08 6.35
C ASN A 141 -9.06 -12.14 6.09
N PRO A 142 -9.14 -13.17 6.96
CA PRO A 142 -10.23 -14.17 6.91
C PRO A 142 -11.62 -13.58 7.05
#